data_6611d7f3a143df915c9a7b9c01a38692
#
_entry.id   6611d7f3a143df915c9a7b9c01a38692
#
_cell.length_a   1.000
_cell.length_b   1.000
_cell.length_c   1.000
_cell.angle_alpha   90.00
_cell.angle_beta   90.00
_cell.angle_gamma   90.00
#
_symmetry.space_group_name_H-M   'P 1'
#
loop_
_entity.id
_entity.type
_entity.pdbx_description
1 polymer ?
#
loop_
_entity_poly.entity_id
_entity_poly.type
_entity_poly.pdbx_seq_one_letter_code
_entity_poly.pdbx_strand_id
1 'polypeptide(L)'
;MKKILATLALGLSLTSCEAQTEFSKESLAAKLTSIDNNDISFEEILKQNEGKTVVIDVWASWCSDCIKSMPQVKELKAQYPDVAFVNLSCDKTYDAWKIGIEKHEVSGENYLIKDGMKGEFGQSIKLDWIPRFIVVNKKGNIALFRAIEKDFDKIKETIESNK
;
A
#
# COMPACT_ATOMS: atom_id res chain seq x y z
N MET A 1 -35.12 37.51 -42.28
CA MET A 1 -35.33 36.67 -41.09
C MET A 1 -34.29 35.58 -41.10
N LYS A 2 -33.16 35.76 -40.37
CA LYS A 2 -32.06 34.78 -40.30
C LYS A 2 -32.25 33.95 -39.03
N LYS A 3 -32.51 32.65 -39.19
CA LYS A 3 -32.58 31.71 -38.07
C LYS A 3 -31.17 31.26 -37.67
N ILE A 4 -30.75 31.62 -36.46
CA ILE A 4 -29.48 31.17 -35.86
C ILE A 4 -29.78 29.81 -35.19
N LEU A 5 -29.24 28.73 -35.74
CA LEU A 5 -29.21 27.43 -35.04
C LEU A 5 -28.04 27.44 -34.04
N ALA A 6 -28.38 27.42 -32.77
CA ALA A 6 -27.40 27.19 -31.72
C ALA A 6 -27.21 25.67 -31.55
N THR A 7 -26.08 25.16 -31.98
CA THR A 7 -25.65 23.78 -31.74
C THR A 7 -25.09 23.68 -30.30
N LEU A 8 -25.89 23.02 -29.44
CA LEU A 8 -25.49 22.69 -28.07
C LEU A 8 -24.52 21.47 -28.13
N ALA A 9 -23.22 21.72 -28.00
CA ALA A 9 -22.23 20.67 -27.86
C ALA A 9 -22.29 20.10 -26.43
N LEU A 10 -22.90 18.93 -26.29
CA LEU A 10 -22.93 18.16 -25.05
C LEU A 10 -21.56 17.53 -24.85
N GLY A 11 -20.70 18.16 -24.04
CA GLY A 11 -19.41 17.62 -23.64
C GLY A 11 -19.59 16.39 -22.75
N LEU A 12 -19.39 15.20 -23.29
CA LEU A 12 -19.28 13.97 -22.51
C LEU A 12 -17.94 13.98 -21.78
N SER A 13 -17.92 14.36 -20.49
CA SER A 13 -16.77 14.16 -19.61
C SER A 13 -16.66 12.66 -19.34
N LEU A 14 -15.77 11.99 -20.06
CA LEU A 14 -15.32 10.65 -19.71
C LEU A 14 -14.50 10.77 -18.40
N THR A 15 -15.12 10.48 -17.26
CA THR A 15 -14.37 10.23 -16.02
C THR A 15 -13.58 8.93 -16.19
N SER A 16 -12.38 9.08 -16.75
CA SER A 16 -11.37 8.03 -16.72
C SER A 16 -11.09 7.71 -15.24
N CYS A 17 -11.30 6.47 -14.85
CA CYS A 17 -10.86 5.97 -13.56
C CYS A 17 -9.32 5.83 -13.66
N GLU A 18 -8.59 6.95 -13.50
CA GLU A 18 -7.14 6.93 -13.48
C GLU A 18 -6.69 6.09 -12.30
N ALA A 19 -5.85 5.09 -12.59
CA ALA A 19 -5.19 4.31 -11.56
C ALA A 19 -4.32 5.27 -10.73
N GLN A 20 -4.41 5.18 -9.41
CA GLN A 20 -3.60 6.01 -8.52
C GLN A 20 -2.12 5.68 -8.71
N THR A 21 -1.34 6.65 -9.20
CA THR A 21 0.09 6.50 -9.51
C THR A 21 1.01 7.14 -8.48
N GLU A 22 0.46 7.97 -7.57
CA GLU A 22 1.20 8.68 -6.54
C GLU A 22 0.44 8.66 -5.21
N PHE A 23 1.17 8.76 -4.11
CA PHE A 23 0.58 8.98 -2.80
C PHE A 23 0.22 10.45 -2.63
N SER A 24 -0.88 10.71 -1.94
CA SER A 24 -1.28 12.08 -1.62
C SER A 24 -0.32 12.71 -0.58
N LYS A 25 -0.33 14.03 -0.48
CA LYS A 25 0.46 14.74 0.54
C LYS A 25 0.05 14.32 1.95
N GLU A 26 -1.23 14.07 2.16
CA GLU A 26 -1.80 13.60 3.43
C GLU A 26 -1.25 12.22 3.78
N SER A 27 -1.19 11.28 2.81
CA SER A 27 -0.58 9.96 3.02
C SER A 27 0.88 10.09 3.40
N LEU A 28 1.65 10.90 2.67
CA LEU A 28 3.09 11.06 2.87
C LEU A 28 3.42 11.70 4.23
N ALA A 29 2.63 12.68 4.68
CA ALA A 29 2.82 13.37 5.96
C ALA A 29 2.36 12.55 7.17
N ALA A 30 1.55 11.51 6.96
CA ALA A 30 1.00 10.70 8.06
C ALA A 30 2.10 10.04 8.90
N LYS A 31 1.92 10.01 10.21
CA LYS A 31 2.86 9.40 11.15
C LYS A 31 2.42 7.98 11.52
N LEU A 32 3.34 7.04 11.31
CA LEU A 32 3.23 5.66 11.73
C LEU A 32 4.16 5.41 12.92
N THR A 33 3.99 4.28 13.63
CA THR A 33 4.87 3.89 14.73
C THR A 33 5.84 2.82 14.25
N SER A 34 7.14 3.06 14.45
CA SER A 34 8.20 2.08 14.18
C SER A 34 8.25 1.00 15.26
N ILE A 35 9.07 -0.06 15.00
CA ILE A 35 9.28 -1.16 15.96
C ILE A 35 9.93 -0.69 17.27
N ASP A 36 10.61 0.44 17.27
CA ASP A 36 11.22 1.07 18.45
C ASP A 36 10.28 2.05 19.14
N ASN A 37 9.00 2.03 18.79
CA ASN A 37 7.95 2.90 19.32
C ASN A 37 8.18 4.40 19.07
N ASN A 38 8.82 4.74 17.94
CA ASN A 38 9.02 6.11 17.51
C ASN A 38 8.09 6.47 16.34
N ASP A 39 7.75 7.75 16.24
CA ASP A 39 7.00 8.28 15.11
C ASP A 39 7.90 8.46 13.90
N ILE A 40 7.44 7.96 12.76
CA ILE A 40 8.06 8.13 11.45
C ILE A 40 7.00 8.48 10.41
N SER A 41 7.28 9.42 9.52
CA SER A 41 6.34 9.72 8.43
C SER A 41 6.39 8.63 7.35
N PHE A 42 5.27 8.43 6.67
CA PHE A 42 5.24 7.50 5.55
C PHE A 42 6.19 7.93 4.42
N GLU A 43 6.38 9.25 4.23
CA GLU A 43 7.39 9.78 3.31
C GLU A 43 8.81 9.33 3.69
N GLU A 44 9.17 9.40 4.98
CA GLU A 44 10.48 8.95 5.46
C GLU A 44 10.69 7.45 5.23
N ILE A 45 9.66 6.62 5.44
CA ILE A 45 9.70 5.18 5.14
C ILE A 45 9.99 4.94 3.65
N LEU A 46 9.30 5.65 2.76
CA LEU A 46 9.54 5.53 1.32
C LEU A 46 10.94 6.02 0.93
N LYS A 47 11.42 7.12 1.53
CA LYS A 47 12.77 7.66 1.29
C LYS A 47 13.89 6.73 1.74
N GLN A 48 13.72 5.99 2.84
CA GLN A 48 14.68 4.96 3.28
C GLN A 48 14.84 3.83 2.25
N ASN A 49 13.85 3.67 1.38
CA ASN A 49 13.81 2.65 0.32
C ASN A 49 13.97 3.25 -1.09
N GLU A 50 14.45 4.49 -1.19
CA GLU A 50 14.66 5.15 -2.49
C GLU A 50 15.60 4.32 -3.40
N GLY A 51 15.24 4.23 -4.67
CA GLY A 51 15.98 3.46 -5.67
C GLY A 51 15.70 1.96 -5.65
N LYS A 52 14.86 1.46 -4.71
CA LYS A 52 14.38 0.07 -4.68
C LYS A 52 12.93 -0.01 -5.13
N THR A 53 12.54 -1.15 -5.66
CA THR A 53 11.13 -1.53 -5.75
C THR A 53 10.66 -1.89 -4.34
N VAL A 54 9.50 -1.36 -3.93
CA VAL A 54 8.93 -1.57 -2.60
C VAL A 54 7.60 -2.30 -2.73
N VAL A 55 7.41 -3.36 -1.96
CA VAL A 55 6.11 -4.02 -1.76
C VAL A 55 5.60 -3.64 -0.38
N ILE A 56 4.51 -2.90 -0.33
CA ILE A 56 3.80 -2.57 0.89
C ILE A 56 2.73 -3.62 1.12
N ASP A 57 2.74 -4.27 2.29
CA ASP A 57 1.73 -5.23 2.76
C ASP A 57 0.97 -4.63 3.93
N VAL A 58 -0.31 -4.31 3.72
CA VAL A 58 -1.19 -3.81 4.78
C VAL A 58 -1.96 -4.98 5.37
N TRP A 59 -1.74 -5.24 6.64
CA TRP A 59 -2.20 -6.43 7.34
C TRP A 59 -2.67 -6.17 8.79
N ALA A 60 -3.06 -7.19 9.50
CA ALA A 60 -3.21 -7.18 10.96
C ALA A 60 -3.12 -8.60 11.54
N SER A 61 -2.71 -8.71 12.81
CA SER A 61 -2.56 -10.00 13.49
C SER A 61 -3.86 -10.78 13.69
N TRP A 62 -4.99 -10.09 13.67
CA TRP A 62 -6.34 -10.66 13.78
C TRP A 62 -6.99 -10.96 12.41
N CYS A 63 -6.36 -10.59 11.30
CA CYS A 63 -6.89 -10.75 9.95
C CYS A 63 -6.65 -12.18 9.42
N SER A 64 -7.68 -12.99 9.34
CA SER A 64 -7.58 -14.38 8.91
C SER A 64 -7.05 -14.54 7.49
N ASP A 65 -7.45 -13.67 6.56
CA ASP A 65 -7.02 -13.74 5.16
C ASP A 65 -5.57 -13.25 4.99
N CYS A 66 -5.13 -12.28 5.82
CA CYS A 66 -3.73 -11.90 5.90
C CYS A 66 -2.87 -13.09 6.34
N ILE A 67 -3.29 -13.81 7.42
CA ILE A 67 -2.55 -14.97 7.94
C ILE A 67 -2.49 -16.09 6.90
N LYS A 68 -3.58 -16.36 6.18
CA LYS A 68 -3.61 -17.38 5.11
C LYS A 68 -2.69 -17.04 3.94
N SER A 69 -2.47 -15.74 3.64
CA SER A 69 -1.59 -15.29 2.55
C SER A 69 -0.11 -15.21 2.94
N MET A 70 0.24 -15.27 4.23
CA MET A 70 1.63 -15.16 4.71
C MET A 70 2.62 -16.16 4.07
N PRO A 71 2.28 -17.44 3.82
CA PRO A 71 3.19 -18.34 3.11
C PRO A 71 3.59 -17.80 1.71
N GLN A 72 2.63 -17.25 0.97
CA GLN A 72 2.89 -16.65 -0.34
C GLN A 72 3.72 -15.35 -0.22
N VAL A 73 3.48 -14.55 0.82
CA VAL A 73 4.31 -13.35 1.12
C VAL A 73 5.75 -13.77 1.45
N LYS A 74 5.94 -14.82 2.26
CA LYS A 74 7.28 -15.35 2.58
C LYS A 74 8.01 -15.86 1.32
N GLU A 75 7.29 -16.58 0.44
CA GLU A 75 7.82 -17.03 -0.85
C GLU A 75 8.22 -15.84 -1.73
N LEU A 76 7.36 -14.82 -1.82
CA LEU A 76 7.64 -13.60 -2.58
C LEU A 76 8.91 -12.90 -2.08
N LYS A 77 9.08 -12.76 -0.76
CA LYS A 77 10.29 -12.20 -0.14
C LYS A 77 11.55 -13.00 -0.49
N ALA A 78 11.47 -14.32 -0.45
CA ALA A 78 12.59 -15.20 -0.80
C ALA A 78 12.95 -15.12 -2.30
N GLN A 79 11.96 -14.96 -3.17
CA GLN A 79 12.15 -14.86 -4.62
C GLN A 79 12.74 -13.50 -5.04
N TYR A 80 12.50 -12.43 -4.26
CA TYR A 80 12.90 -11.06 -4.58
C TYR A 80 13.72 -10.40 -3.47
N PRO A 81 14.96 -10.86 -3.19
CA PRO A 81 15.78 -10.36 -2.08
C PRO A 81 16.18 -8.88 -2.23
N ASP A 82 16.18 -8.33 -3.45
CA ASP A 82 16.51 -6.93 -3.73
C ASP A 82 15.31 -5.97 -3.60
N VAL A 83 14.11 -6.52 -3.37
CA VAL A 83 12.88 -5.75 -3.17
C VAL A 83 12.70 -5.45 -1.69
N ALA A 84 12.39 -4.21 -1.37
CA ALA A 84 12.05 -3.82 0.00
C ALA A 84 10.62 -4.24 0.34
N PHE A 85 10.42 -4.88 1.49
CA PHE A 85 9.09 -5.26 1.98
C PHE A 85 8.77 -4.46 3.23
N VAL A 86 7.73 -3.62 3.12
CA VAL A 86 7.23 -2.72 4.16
C VAL A 86 5.86 -3.23 4.61
N ASN A 87 5.78 -3.70 5.86
CA ASN A 87 4.55 -4.22 6.43
C ASN A 87 3.89 -3.12 7.27
N LEU A 88 2.65 -2.76 6.97
CA LEU A 88 1.87 -1.75 7.67
C LEU A 88 0.72 -2.44 8.42
N SER A 89 0.80 -2.46 9.75
CA SER A 89 -0.22 -3.13 10.58
C SER A 89 -1.37 -2.20 10.93
N CYS A 90 -2.59 -2.75 10.89
CA CYS A 90 -3.82 -2.14 11.38
C CYS A 90 -4.22 -2.68 12.78
N ASP A 91 -3.29 -3.25 13.54
CA ASP A 91 -3.54 -3.68 14.91
C ASP A 91 -3.91 -2.49 15.81
N LYS A 92 -4.75 -2.73 16.80
CA LYS A 92 -5.26 -1.65 17.67
C LYS A 92 -4.24 -1.13 18.68
N THR A 93 -3.26 -1.98 19.06
CA THR A 93 -2.26 -1.65 20.05
C THR A 93 -0.87 -2.06 19.61
N TYR A 94 0.12 -1.36 20.09
CA TYR A 94 1.52 -1.68 19.84
C TYR A 94 1.89 -3.10 20.30
N ASP A 95 1.41 -3.52 21.48
CA ASP A 95 1.69 -4.85 22.02
C ASP A 95 1.06 -5.97 21.17
N ALA A 96 -0.20 -5.80 20.75
CA ALA A 96 -0.87 -6.77 19.88
C ALA A 96 -0.12 -6.92 18.55
N TRP A 97 0.32 -5.81 17.97
CA TRP A 97 1.13 -5.80 16.76
C TRP A 97 2.47 -6.53 16.95
N LYS A 98 3.22 -6.25 18.01
CA LYS A 98 4.49 -6.94 18.30
C LYS A 98 4.32 -8.44 18.49
N ILE A 99 3.33 -8.85 19.27
CA ILE A 99 2.98 -10.27 19.44
C ILE A 99 2.62 -10.87 18.07
N GLY A 100 1.88 -10.15 17.23
CA GLY A 100 1.53 -10.59 15.88
C GLY A 100 2.73 -10.81 14.99
N ILE A 101 3.71 -9.89 14.99
CA ILE A 101 4.97 -10.02 14.25
C ILE A 101 5.70 -11.29 14.66
N GLU A 102 5.90 -11.50 15.96
CA GLU A 102 6.61 -12.67 16.50
C GLU A 102 5.86 -13.97 16.17
N LYS A 103 4.57 -14.02 16.47
CA LYS A 103 3.73 -15.19 16.26
C LYS A 103 3.68 -15.66 14.81
N HIS A 104 3.65 -14.73 13.87
CA HIS A 104 3.52 -15.01 12.44
C HIS A 104 4.84 -14.87 11.68
N GLU A 105 5.95 -14.60 12.40
CA GLU A 105 7.30 -14.45 11.86
C GLU A 105 7.36 -13.44 10.69
N VAL A 106 6.74 -12.25 10.89
CA VAL A 106 6.64 -11.22 9.85
C VAL A 106 8.00 -10.53 9.68
N SER A 107 8.73 -10.91 8.64
CA SER A 107 10.02 -10.32 8.28
C SER A 107 9.87 -9.05 7.45
N GLY A 108 10.95 -8.25 7.34
CA GLY A 108 10.98 -6.96 6.63
C GLY A 108 10.77 -5.79 7.58
N GLU A 109 10.57 -4.60 7.00
CA GLU A 109 10.29 -3.40 7.77
C GLU A 109 8.85 -3.42 8.29
N ASN A 110 8.66 -3.09 9.56
CA ASN A 110 7.36 -3.19 10.21
C ASN A 110 6.97 -1.85 10.84
N TYR A 111 5.75 -1.38 10.56
CA TYR A 111 5.19 -0.15 11.10
C TYR A 111 3.72 -0.35 11.48
N LEU A 112 3.28 0.35 12.54
CA LEU A 112 1.90 0.35 13.01
C LEU A 112 1.17 1.59 12.53
N ILE A 113 0.00 1.42 11.91
CA ILE A 113 -0.94 2.49 11.58
C ILE A 113 -1.70 2.85 12.85
N LYS A 114 -1.45 4.03 13.44
CA LYS A 114 -1.97 4.43 14.75
C LYS A 114 -3.48 4.46 14.86
N ASP A 115 -4.14 4.88 13.79
CA ASP A 115 -5.58 5.10 13.69
C ASP A 115 -6.31 3.98 12.94
N GLY A 116 -5.59 2.91 12.59
CA GLY A 116 -6.11 1.71 11.91
C GLY A 116 -6.64 1.98 10.50
N MET A 117 -7.45 1.05 10.00
CA MET A 117 -7.95 1.08 8.62
C MET A 117 -8.81 2.31 8.29
N LYS A 118 -9.60 2.79 9.26
CA LYS A 118 -10.59 3.86 9.06
C LYS A 118 -10.07 5.25 9.43
N GLY A 119 -8.85 5.34 9.93
CA GLY A 119 -8.20 6.59 10.28
C GLY A 119 -7.73 7.38 9.05
N GLU A 120 -7.11 8.53 9.30
CA GLU A 120 -6.69 9.45 8.23
C GLU A 120 -5.74 8.79 7.24
N PHE A 121 -4.73 8.04 7.73
CA PHE A 121 -3.81 7.34 6.84
C PHE A 121 -4.52 6.27 6.02
N GLY A 122 -5.33 5.40 6.64
CA GLY A 122 -6.07 4.36 5.95
C GLY A 122 -6.97 4.93 4.85
N GLN A 123 -7.68 6.02 5.13
CA GLN A 123 -8.51 6.71 4.14
C GLN A 123 -7.68 7.31 3.00
N SER A 124 -6.53 7.91 3.30
CA SER A 124 -5.66 8.55 2.30
C SER A 124 -5.07 7.56 1.28
N ILE A 125 -4.88 6.30 1.69
CA ILE A 125 -4.48 5.19 0.81
C ILE A 125 -5.68 4.35 0.32
N LYS A 126 -6.90 4.84 0.51
CA LYS A 126 -8.17 4.17 0.12
C LYS A 126 -8.27 2.74 0.64
N LEU A 127 -7.88 2.53 1.89
CA LEU A 127 -7.90 1.22 2.54
C LEU A 127 -9.33 0.86 2.95
N ASP A 128 -9.91 -0.14 2.31
CA ASP A 128 -11.26 -0.63 2.55
C ASP A 128 -11.29 -2.10 3.03
N TRP A 129 -10.19 -2.82 2.82
CA TRP A 129 -10.02 -4.22 3.16
C TRP A 129 -8.57 -4.55 3.42
N ILE A 130 -8.26 -5.61 4.13
CA ILE A 130 -6.93 -6.22 4.28
C ILE A 130 -7.00 -7.74 4.05
N PRO A 131 -5.93 -8.37 3.47
CA PRO A 131 -4.67 -7.73 3.09
C PRO A 131 -4.81 -6.83 1.86
N ARG A 132 -3.99 -5.78 1.82
CA ARG A 132 -3.81 -4.93 0.64
C ARG A 132 -2.33 -4.83 0.30
N PHE A 133 -2.02 -5.02 -0.97
CA PHE A 133 -0.66 -4.87 -1.47
C PHE A 133 -0.57 -3.65 -2.39
N ILE A 134 0.51 -2.90 -2.24
CA ILE A 134 0.86 -1.78 -3.11
C ILE A 134 2.30 -2.01 -3.57
N VAL A 135 2.56 -1.93 -4.87
CA VAL A 135 3.93 -1.97 -5.40
C VAL A 135 4.34 -0.58 -5.81
N VAL A 136 5.47 -0.11 -5.28
CA VAL A 136 6.07 1.18 -5.59
C VAL A 136 7.35 0.92 -6.38
N ASN A 137 7.54 1.62 -7.49
CA ASN A 137 8.72 1.47 -8.34
C ASN A 137 9.92 2.25 -7.78
N LYS A 138 11.10 2.08 -8.37
CA LYS A 138 12.35 2.74 -7.98
C LYS A 138 12.32 4.26 -8.00
N LYS A 139 11.32 4.86 -8.68
CA LYS A 139 11.11 6.32 -8.77
C LYS A 139 10.16 6.84 -7.69
N GLY A 140 9.62 5.97 -6.83
CA GLY A 140 8.65 6.31 -5.81
C GLY A 140 7.19 6.36 -6.29
N ASN A 141 6.92 5.99 -7.55
CA ASN A 141 5.56 5.96 -8.09
C ASN A 141 4.87 4.63 -7.81
N ILE A 142 3.57 4.65 -7.61
CA ILE A 142 2.75 3.46 -7.45
C ILE A 142 2.65 2.75 -8.80
N ALA A 143 3.19 1.52 -8.88
CA ALA A 143 3.13 0.66 -10.05
C ALA A 143 1.93 -0.30 -10.01
N LEU A 144 1.52 -0.71 -8.80
CA LEU A 144 0.31 -1.50 -8.58
C LEU A 144 -0.39 -1.01 -7.32
N PHE A 145 -1.68 -0.72 -7.43
CA PHE A 145 -2.47 -0.20 -6.32
C PHE A 145 -3.60 -1.15 -5.95
N ARG A 146 -3.79 -1.38 -4.64
CA ARG A 146 -4.90 -2.15 -4.07
C ARG A 146 -4.99 -3.62 -4.52
N ALA A 147 -3.87 -4.29 -4.77
CA ALA A 147 -3.86 -5.74 -4.97
C ALA A 147 -4.27 -6.49 -3.69
N ILE A 148 -4.82 -7.68 -3.83
CA ILE A 148 -5.31 -8.54 -2.75
C ILE A 148 -4.58 -9.89 -2.75
N GLU A 149 -4.93 -10.78 -1.82
CA GLU A 149 -4.33 -12.11 -1.66
C GLU A 149 -4.49 -13.05 -2.89
N LYS A 150 -5.33 -12.66 -3.85
CA LYS A 150 -5.51 -13.41 -5.11
C LYS A 150 -4.66 -12.86 -6.27
N ASP A 151 -3.98 -11.75 -6.06
CA ASP A 151 -3.25 -11.01 -7.10
C ASP A 151 -1.72 -11.26 -7.06
N PHE A 152 -1.23 -12.33 -6.41
CA PHE A 152 0.21 -12.57 -6.29
C PHE A 152 0.93 -12.67 -7.64
N ASP A 153 0.32 -13.25 -8.66
CA ASP A 153 0.90 -13.29 -10.01
C ASP A 153 1.07 -11.88 -10.57
N LYS A 154 0.07 -11.02 -10.41
CA LYS A 154 0.13 -9.62 -10.83
C LYS A 154 1.17 -8.82 -10.03
N ILE A 155 1.33 -9.12 -8.73
CA ILE A 155 2.38 -8.52 -7.90
C ILE A 155 3.76 -8.92 -8.45
N LYS A 156 3.98 -10.21 -8.73
CA LYS A 156 5.22 -10.74 -9.33
C LYS A 156 5.53 -10.07 -10.68
N GLU A 157 4.57 -10.04 -11.59
CA GLU A 157 4.71 -9.37 -12.88
C GLU A 157 5.06 -7.89 -12.76
N THR A 158 4.43 -7.20 -11.78
CA THR A 158 4.71 -5.79 -11.53
C THR A 158 6.12 -5.59 -10.98
N ILE A 159 6.58 -6.45 -10.05
CA ILE A 159 7.96 -6.41 -9.55
C ILE A 159 8.94 -6.61 -10.70
N GLU A 160 8.75 -7.64 -11.53
CA GLU A 160 9.63 -7.94 -12.68
C GLU A 160 9.74 -6.77 -13.65
N SER A 161 8.64 -6.07 -13.89
CA SER A 161 8.59 -4.92 -14.81
C SER A 161 9.22 -3.64 -14.22
N ASN A 162 9.54 -3.62 -12.92
CA ASN A 162 10.04 -2.44 -12.20
C ASN A 162 11.35 -2.69 -11.44
N LYS A 163 12.07 -3.76 -11.78
CA LYS A 163 13.40 -4.07 -11.23
C LYS A 163 14.49 -3.12 -11.70
#